data_de8368edc4fa42f73211e616c3c48a86
#
_entry.id   de8368edc4fa42f73211e616c3c48a86
#
_cell.length_a   1.000
_cell.length_b   1.000
_cell.length_c   1.000
_cell.angle_alpha   90.00
_cell.angle_beta   90.00
_cell.angle_gamma   90.00
#
_symmetry.space_group_name_H-M   'P 1'
#
loop_
_entity.id
_entity.type
_entity.pdbx_description
1 polymer ?
#
loop_
_entity_poly.entity_id
_entity_poly.type
_entity_poly.pdbx_seq_one_letter_code
_entity_poly.pdbx_strand_id
1 'polypeptide(L)'
;MKKSILAKAASIILASSLMLGMTACGDSSSKSEDNSTASSAAASSASEDKEITGKTETWGVFTVLVPDGWTLRKGDALDENDPNYCSVKKSDFSYFDLKSEKDDVMKQQYDYNKKTYTQDQKDLPATKVGDIEWNGFEYGGDLNKGFELYATVNGKNIRVSSCGFKFDSPEAKAVLGSIKLG
;
A
#
# COMPACT_ATOMS: atom_id res chain seq x y z
N MET A 1 -19.69 -42.20 -16.23
CA MET A 1 -18.59 -42.79 -15.43
C MET A 1 -18.06 -41.70 -14.49
N LYS A 2 -18.30 -41.84 -13.21
CA LYS A 2 -17.87 -40.90 -12.16
C LYS A 2 -16.49 -41.32 -11.69
N LYS A 3 -15.55 -40.37 -11.65
CA LYS A 3 -14.29 -40.52 -10.90
C LYS A 3 -14.12 -39.34 -9.96
N SER A 4 -14.37 -39.61 -8.69
CA SER A 4 -14.02 -38.71 -7.60
C SER A 4 -12.53 -38.80 -7.29
N ILE A 5 -11.86 -37.68 -7.14
CA ILE A 5 -10.49 -37.62 -6.65
C ILE A 5 -10.54 -36.93 -5.28
N LEU A 6 -10.29 -37.73 -4.23
CA LEU A 6 -10.04 -37.22 -2.88
C LEU A 6 -8.65 -36.57 -2.82
N ALA A 7 -8.59 -35.32 -2.44
CA ALA A 7 -7.32 -34.67 -2.07
C ALA A 7 -7.13 -34.74 -0.56
N LYS A 8 -6.03 -35.31 -0.14
CA LYS A 8 -5.59 -35.45 1.25
C LYS A 8 -5.05 -34.12 1.77
N ALA A 9 -5.62 -33.65 2.88
CA ALA A 9 -5.05 -32.58 3.68
C ALA A 9 -3.85 -33.10 4.47
N ALA A 10 -2.72 -32.46 4.38
CA ALA A 10 -1.57 -32.65 5.27
C ALA A 10 -1.43 -31.42 6.17
N SER A 11 -1.80 -31.60 7.43
CA SER A 11 -1.55 -30.61 8.50
C SER A 11 -0.12 -30.76 8.98
N ILE A 12 0.66 -29.69 8.92
CA ILE A 12 1.97 -29.61 9.60
C ILE A 12 1.83 -28.59 10.74
N ILE A 13 1.82 -29.12 11.96
CA ILE A 13 1.93 -28.37 13.20
C ILE A 13 3.43 -28.27 13.51
N LEU A 14 3.97 -27.08 13.59
CA LEU A 14 5.29 -26.84 14.19
C LEU A 14 5.11 -25.98 15.44
N ALA A 15 5.31 -26.63 16.57
CA ALA A 15 5.48 -25.99 17.87
C ALA A 15 6.99 -25.85 18.15
N SER A 16 7.42 -24.69 18.60
CA SER A 16 8.71 -24.52 19.33
C SER A 16 8.71 -23.13 19.97
N SER A 17 8.52 -23.10 21.22
CA SER A 17 9.41 -23.14 22.41
C SER A 17 9.93 -21.76 22.82
N LEU A 18 9.41 -21.35 24.00
CA LEU A 18 9.85 -20.24 24.85
C LEU A 18 11.36 -20.28 25.17
N MET A 19 11.97 -19.11 25.23
CA MET A 19 13.11 -18.86 26.10
C MET A 19 12.86 -17.60 26.93
N LEU A 20 12.62 -17.81 28.22
CA LEU A 20 12.69 -16.80 29.28
C LEU A 20 14.17 -16.48 29.55
N GLY A 21 14.50 -15.22 29.64
CA GLY A 21 15.75 -14.72 30.19
C GLY A 21 15.45 -13.60 31.16
N MET A 22 15.33 -13.94 32.46
CA MET A 22 15.37 -12.98 33.55
C MET A 22 16.82 -12.68 33.93
N THR A 23 17.16 -11.42 34.11
CA THR A 23 18.21 -11.02 35.05
C THR A 23 17.79 -9.74 35.77
N ALA A 24 17.82 -9.88 37.08
CA ALA A 24 17.45 -8.91 38.07
C ALA A 24 18.67 -8.12 38.57
N CYS A 25 18.36 -7.08 39.36
CA CYS A 25 19.10 -6.43 40.42
C CYS A 25 20.01 -5.24 40.12
N GLY A 26 19.69 -4.19 40.87
CA GLY A 26 20.60 -3.10 41.20
C GLY A 26 19.85 -1.95 41.89
N ASP A 27 19.59 -2.13 43.21
CA ASP A 27 19.06 -1.13 44.12
C ASP A 27 20.15 -0.08 44.43
N SER A 28 19.77 1.19 44.48
CA SER A 28 20.30 2.18 45.45
C SER A 28 19.62 3.54 45.33
N SER A 29 19.04 3.92 46.42
CA SER A 29 18.45 5.20 46.82
C SER A 29 19.38 6.41 46.70
N SER A 30 18.82 7.57 46.28
CA SER A 30 18.86 8.79 47.12
C SER A 30 18.06 9.94 46.50
N LYS A 31 17.35 10.66 47.40
CA LYS A 31 16.56 11.87 47.19
C LYS A 31 17.38 13.03 46.62
N SER A 32 16.76 13.83 45.76
CA SER A 32 16.68 15.29 45.90
C SER A 32 15.68 15.87 44.93
N GLU A 33 14.80 16.68 45.41
CA GLU A 33 13.87 17.58 44.73
C GLU A 33 14.67 18.61 43.94
N ASP A 34 14.30 18.85 42.66
CA ASP A 34 14.14 20.24 42.21
C ASP A 34 13.30 20.34 40.92
N ASN A 35 12.49 21.37 40.94
CA ASN A 35 11.50 21.76 39.98
C ASN A 35 12.19 22.39 38.75
N SER A 36 11.97 21.84 37.57
CA SER A 36 12.21 22.58 36.31
C SER A 36 11.30 22.10 35.20
N THR A 37 10.38 22.97 34.88
CA THR A 37 9.52 22.94 33.69
C THR A 37 10.39 22.83 32.44
N ALA A 38 10.47 21.64 31.88
CA ALA A 38 11.05 21.45 30.52
C ALA A 38 9.94 21.10 29.58
N SER A 39 9.57 22.06 28.75
CA SER A 39 8.80 21.94 27.53
C SER A 39 9.37 20.78 26.70
N SER A 40 8.63 19.67 26.61
CA SER A 40 8.97 18.62 25.65
C SER A 40 8.62 19.10 24.25
N ALA A 41 9.61 19.66 23.59
CA ALA A 41 9.57 19.82 22.14
C ALA A 41 9.45 18.42 21.53
N ALA A 42 8.28 18.11 20.97
CA ALA A 42 8.13 16.97 20.10
C ALA A 42 9.14 17.13 18.95
N ALA A 43 10.17 16.32 18.96
CA ALA A 43 11.06 16.19 17.82
C ALA A 43 10.24 15.58 16.70
N SER A 44 9.70 16.42 15.83
CA SER A 44 9.28 16.05 14.50
C SER A 44 10.53 15.51 13.80
N SER A 45 10.65 14.19 13.67
CA SER A 45 11.63 13.60 12.78
C SER A 45 11.19 13.95 11.35
N ALA A 46 11.74 15.02 10.84
CA ALA A 46 11.74 15.28 9.40
C ALA A 46 12.50 14.09 8.78
N SER A 47 11.77 13.12 8.24
CA SER A 47 12.35 12.19 7.28
C SER A 47 12.83 13.07 6.12
N GLU A 48 14.13 13.05 5.84
CA GLU A 48 14.65 13.62 4.61
C GLU A 48 13.83 13.01 3.46
N ASP A 49 13.04 13.84 2.78
CA ASP A 49 12.27 13.45 1.61
C ASP A 49 13.27 13.09 0.51
N LYS A 50 13.70 11.83 0.51
CA LYS A 50 14.55 11.32 -0.55
C LYS A 50 13.73 11.35 -1.83
N GLU A 51 14.11 12.21 -2.76
CA GLU A 51 13.47 12.32 -4.06
C GLU A 51 13.47 10.96 -4.75
N ILE A 52 12.29 10.47 -5.13
CA ILE A 52 12.13 9.21 -5.86
C ILE A 52 12.39 9.49 -7.33
N THR A 53 13.55 9.07 -7.81
CA THR A 53 13.94 9.15 -9.21
C THR A 53 13.45 7.95 -10.01
N GLY A 54 13.31 8.11 -11.33
CA GLY A 54 12.83 7.05 -12.20
C GLY A 54 12.55 7.53 -13.62
N LYS A 55 11.89 6.68 -14.39
CA LYS A 55 11.48 6.97 -15.77
C LYS A 55 9.98 7.10 -15.87
N THR A 56 9.49 8.07 -16.63
CA THR A 56 8.08 8.14 -17.01
C THR A 56 7.84 7.18 -18.17
N GLU A 57 6.92 6.24 -17.98
CA GLU A 57 6.50 5.29 -19.01
C GLU A 57 5.01 5.42 -19.31
N THR A 58 4.64 5.08 -20.55
CA THR A 58 3.24 5.12 -21.01
C THR A 58 2.79 3.72 -21.41
N TRP A 59 1.60 3.34 -20.93
CA TRP A 59 0.91 2.15 -21.37
C TRP A 59 -0.60 2.39 -21.42
N GLY A 60 -1.20 2.14 -22.60
CA GLY A 60 -2.62 2.37 -22.82
C GLY A 60 -3.04 3.79 -22.44
N VAL A 61 -3.94 3.88 -21.48
CA VAL A 61 -4.46 5.18 -20.99
C VAL A 61 -3.58 5.83 -19.91
N PHE A 62 -2.56 5.14 -19.40
CA PHE A 62 -1.73 5.62 -18.29
C PHE A 62 -0.36 6.11 -18.74
N THR A 63 0.06 7.23 -18.20
CA THR A 63 1.46 7.66 -18.15
C THR A 63 1.82 7.79 -16.68
N VAL A 64 2.91 7.13 -16.24
CA VAL A 64 3.26 7.00 -14.82
C VAL A 64 4.77 6.94 -14.61
N LEU A 65 5.25 7.43 -13.47
CA LEU A 65 6.63 7.25 -13.01
C LEU A 65 6.86 5.78 -12.63
N VAL A 66 7.89 5.19 -13.21
CA VAL A 66 8.47 3.90 -12.80
C VAL A 66 9.77 4.20 -12.07
N PRO A 67 9.82 4.08 -10.73
CA PRO A 67 11.02 4.37 -9.95
C PRO A 67 12.22 3.53 -10.39
N ASP A 68 13.44 4.04 -10.14
CA ASP A 68 14.67 3.33 -10.46
C ASP A 68 14.74 1.95 -9.78
N GLY A 69 15.05 0.92 -10.57
CA GLY A 69 15.07 -0.47 -10.12
C GLY A 69 13.70 -1.15 -10.07
N TRP A 70 12.62 -0.44 -10.44
CA TRP A 70 11.28 -1.03 -10.57
C TRP A 70 10.96 -1.37 -12.02
N THR A 71 9.85 -2.06 -12.25
CA THR A 71 9.39 -2.47 -13.58
C THR A 71 7.94 -2.06 -13.81
N LEU A 72 7.61 -1.70 -15.06
CA LEU A 72 6.24 -1.57 -15.52
C LEU A 72 5.80 -2.89 -16.15
N ARG A 73 4.87 -3.59 -15.51
CA ARG A 73 4.15 -4.70 -16.13
C ARG A 73 2.95 -4.15 -16.89
N LYS A 74 2.84 -4.52 -18.15
CA LYS A 74 1.79 -4.12 -19.09
C LYS A 74 0.69 -5.16 -19.11
N GLY A 75 -0.58 -4.74 -19.16
CA GLY A 75 -1.73 -5.63 -19.13
C GLY A 75 -1.89 -6.42 -17.83
N ASP A 76 -2.97 -7.15 -17.69
CA ASP A 76 -3.24 -7.99 -16.52
C ASP A 76 -2.81 -9.46 -16.74
N ALA A 77 -3.16 -10.35 -15.81
CA ALA A 77 -2.78 -11.77 -15.87
C ALA A 77 -3.57 -12.55 -16.94
N LEU A 78 -4.71 -12.03 -17.36
CA LEU A 78 -5.62 -12.66 -18.34
C LEU A 78 -5.45 -12.09 -19.74
N ASP A 79 -5.05 -10.80 -19.84
CA ASP A 79 -4.76 -10.11 -21.09
C ASP A 79 -3.55 -9.18 -20.91
N GLU A 80 -2.39 -9.65 -21.34
CA GLU A 80 -1.15 -8.88 -21.30
C GLU A 80 -1.14 -7.64 -22.21
N ASN A 81 -2.14 -7.51 -23.09
CA ASN A 81 -2.32 -6.37 -23.98
C ASN A 81 -3.44 -5.42 -23.52
N ASP A 82 -4.08 -5.65 -22.35
CA ASP A 82 -5.12 -4.75 -21.86
C ASP A 82 -4.57 -3.33 -21.67
N PRO A 83 -5.00 -2.35 -22.48
CA PRO A 83 -4.50 -0.98 -22.41
C PRO A 83 -5.05 -0.22 -21.20
N ASN A 84 -6.02 -0.78 -20.49
CA ASN A 84 -6.65 -0.20 -19.32
C ASN A 84 -6.03 -0.67 -18.01
N TYR A 85 -4.98 -1.49 -18.07
CA TYR A 85 -4.30 -2.00 -16.89
C TYR A 85 -2.78 -1.96 -17.03
N CYS A 86 -2.10 -1.51 -15.96
CA CYS A 86 -0.67 -1.70 -15.78
C CYS A 86 -0.32 -1.80 -14.29
N SER A 87 0.86 -2.33 -13.99
CA SER A 87 1.36 -2.46 -12.63
C SER A 87 2.79 -1.94 -12.52
N VAL A 88 3.01 -0.99 -11.62
CA VAL A 88 4.35 -0.47 -11.27
C VAL A 88 4.88 -1.30 -10.11
N LYS A 89 5.87 -2.16 -10.35
CA LYS A 89 6.30 -3.21 -9.42
C LYS A 89 7.73 -2.99 -8.93
N LYS A 90 7.90 -3.02 -7.60
CA LYS A 90 9.18 -3.19 -6.92
C LYS A 90 9.51 -4.67 -6.71
N SER A 91 8.48 -5.47 -6.38
CA SER A 91 8.55 -6.91 -6.19
C SER A 91 7.15 -7.51 -6.34
N ASP A 92 7.00 -8.84 -6.18
CA ASP A 92 5.69 -9.50 -6.20
C ASP A 92 4.78 -9.14 -5.03
N PHE A 93 5.35 -8.57 -3.95
CA PHE A 93 4.62 -8.15 -2.74
C PHE A 93 4.67 -6.63 -2.51
N SER A 94 5.18 -5.87 -3.49
CA SER A 94 5.32 -4.42 -3.37
C SER A 94 5.08 -3.79 -4.75
N TYR A 95 3.85 -3.29 -4.98
CA TYR A 95 3.44 -2.78 -6.28
C TYR A 95 2.26 -1.80 -6.17
N PHE A 96 1.99 -1.12 -7.28
CA PHE A 96 0.81 -0.33 -7.54
C PHE A 96 0.15 -0.83 -8.83
N ASP A 97 -1.08 -1.33 -8.73
CA ASP A 97 -1.91 -1.70 -9.86
C ASP A 97 -2.79 -0.52 -10.27
N LEU A 98 -2.69 -0.10 -11.52
CA LEU A 98 -3.47 0.98 -12.10
C LEU A 98 -4.48 0.38 -13.07
N LYS A 99 -5.76 0.71 -12.90
CA LYS A 99 -6.83 0.24 -13.78
C LYS A 99 -7.81 1.35 -14.14
N SER A 100 -8.18 1.43 -15.43
CA SER A 100 -9.28 2.24 -15.90
C SER A 100 -10.51 1.35 -16.08
N GLU A 101 -11.61 1.69 -15.43
CA GLU A 101 -12.82 0.85 -15.37
C GLU A 101 -14.07 1.67 -15.68
N LYS A 102 -15.18 0.96 -15.97
CA LYS A 102 -16.51 1.55 -16.04
C LYS A 102 -17.04 1.86 -14.63
N ASP A 103 -17.93 2.84 -14.52
CA ASP A 103 -18.45 3.35 -13.23
C ASP A 103 -19.02 2.25 -12.34
N ASP A 104 -19.85 1.39 -12.89
CA ASP A 104 -20.54 0.32 -12.17
C ASP A 104 -19.53 -0.72 -11.65
N VAL A 105 -18.56 -1.09 -12.46
CA VAL A 105 -17.50 -2.05 -12.09
C VAL A 105 -16.61 -1.45 -11.01
N MET A 106 -16.20 -0.19 -11.14
CA MET A 106 -15.36 0.48 -10.17
C MET A 106 -16.04 0.56 -8.80
N LYS A 107 -17.32 0.93 -8.75
CA LYS A 107 -18.07 0.99 -7.50
C LYS A 107 -18.23 -0.40 -6.85
N GLN A 108 -18.56 -1.42 -7.63
CA GLN A 108 -18.69 -2.80 -7.12
C GLN A 108 -17.36 -3.28 -6.55
N GLN A 109 -16.25 -3.01 -7.23
CA GLN A 109 -14.91 -3.41 -6.76
C GLN A 109 -14.51 -2.68 -5.48
N TYR A 110 -14.83 -1.38 -5.37
CA TYR A 110 -14.62 -0.62 -4.15
C TYR A 110 -15.38 -1.23 -2.97
N ASP A 111 -16.69 -1.45 -3.13
CA ASP A 111 -17.54 -2.01 -2.09
C ASP A 111 -17.08 -3.41 -1.67
N TYR A 112 -16.61 -4.23 -2.62
CA TYR A 112 -16.05 -5.55 -2.36
C TYR A 112 -14.73 -5.46 -1.58
N ASN A 113 -13.78 -4.65 -2.04
CA ASN A 113 -12.47 -4.51 -1.41
C ASN A 113 -12.60 -3.93 0.00
N LYS A 114 -13.49 -2.96 0.19
CA LYS A 114 -13.76 -2.36 1.50
C LYS A 114 -14.32 -3.37 2.52
N LYS A 115 -15.07 -4.36 2.07
CA LYS A 115 -15.56 -5.47 2.91
C LYS A 115 -14.52 -6.56 3.14
N THR A 116 -13.57 -6.70 2.23
CA THR A 116 -12.57 -7.78 2.25
C THR A 116 -11.33 -7.37 3.07
N TYR A 117 -10.84 -6.15 2.89
CA TYR A 117 -9.65 -5.64 3.58
C TYR A 117 -10.02 -4.88 4.84
N THR A 118 -10.39 -5.62 5.90
CA THR A 118 -10.91 -5.04 7.16
C THR A 118 -9.87 -4.82 8.24
N GLN A 119 -8.67 -5.42 8.10
CA GLN A 119 -7.63 -5.28 9.11
C GLN A 119 -7.07 -3.86 9.10
N ASP A 120 -7.14 -3.17 10.24
CA ASP A 120 -6.65 -1.80 10.44
C ASP A 120 -7.11 -0.82 9.33
N GLN A 121 -8.32 -1.04 8.81
CA GLN A 121 -8.88 -0.24 7.74
C GLN A 121 -9.16 1.19 8.22
N LYS A 122 -8.72 2.15 7.42
CA LYS A 122 -8.92 3.57 7.66
C LYS A 122 -9.35 4.25 6.37
N ASP A 123 -10.50 4.94 6.40
CA ASP A 123 -10.93 5.76 5.29
C ASP A 123 -9.96 6.93 5.08
N LEU A 124 -9.62 7.18 3.83
CA LEU A 124 -8.83 8.33 3.43
C LEU A 124 -9.78 9.45 2.99
N PRO A 125 -9.65 10.65 3.55
CA PRO A 125 -10.42 11.80 3.04
C PRO A 125 -9.99 12.10 1.61
N ALA A 126 -10.86 12.77 0.85
CA ALA A 126 -10.53 13.26 -0.48
C ALA A 126 -9.21 14.04 -0.42
N THR A 127 -8.20 13.54 -1.11
CA THR A 127 -6.84 14.07 -1.02
C THR A 127 -6.24 14.25 -2.41
N LYS A 128 -5.77 15.45 -2.69
CA LYS A 128 -5.11 15.77 -3.96
C LYS A 128 -3.65 15.30 -3.91
N VAL A 129 -3.26 14.44 -4.87
CA VAL A 129 -1.87 14.04 -5.10
C VAL A 129 -1.57 14.24 -6.59
N GLY A 130 -0.62 15.09 -6.90
CA GLY A 130 -0.43 15.59 -8.27
C GLY A 130 -1.64 16.39 -8.73
N ASP A 131 -2.14 16.06 -9.92
CA ASP A 131 -3.32 16.72 -10.51
C ASP A 131 -4.65 16.01 -10.19
N ILE A 132 -4.61 14.87 -9.49
CA ILE A 132 -5.75 13.99 -9.26
C ILE A 132 -6.20 14.07 -7.80
N GLU A 133 -7.52 14.21 -7.59
CA GLU A 133 -8.15 14.07 -6.28
C GLU A 133 -8.59 12.62 -6.07
N TRP A 134 -8.02 11.99 -5.05
CA TRP A 134 -8.23 10.59 -4.72
C TRP A 134 -9.17 10.44 -3.53
N ASN A 135 -10.03 9.43 -3.62
CA ASN A 135 -10.85 8.93 -2.52
C ASN A 135 -10.56 7.46 -2.32
N GLY A 136 -10.62 6.98 -1.08
CA GLY A 136 -10.36 5.57 -0.84
C GLY A 136 -10.16 5.20 0.61
N PHE A 137 -9.40 4.16 0.83
CA PHE A 137 -9.04 3.68 2.16
C PHE A 137 -7.68 2.99 2.13
N GLU A 138 -7.01 3.00 3.26
CA GLU A 138 -5.83 2.16 3.52
C GLU A 138 -6.17 1.05 4.51
N TYR A 139 -5.38 -0.02 4.49
CA TYR A 139 -5.59 -1.21 5.29
C TYR A 139 -4.28 -1.89 5.67
N GLY A 140 -4.39 -2.82 6.63
CA GLY A 140 -3.32 -3.73 7.04
C GLY A 140 -2.29 -3.11 7.96
N GLY A 141 -1.71 -4.00 8.78
CA GLY A 141 -0.59 -3.71 9.66
C GLY A 141 0.75 -3.69 8.90
N ASP A 142 1.85 -3.90 9.64
CA ASP A 142 3.21 -3.78 9.10
C ASP A 142 3.55 -4.79 8.00
N LEU A 143 2.92 -5.96 7.99
CA LEU A 143 3.22 -7.04 7.05
C LEU A 143 2.31 -7.06 5.81
N ASN A 144 1.05 -6.58 5.92
CA ASN A 144 0.06 -6.61 4.85
C ASN A 144 -0.57 -5.24 4.65
N LYS A 145 0.26 -4.23 4.48
CA LYS A 145 -0.22 -2.86 4.26
C LYS A 145 -0.54 -2.61 2.79
N GLY A 146 -1.56 -1.81 2.55
CA GLY A 146 -1.96 -1.39 1.23
C GLY A 146 -3.01 -0.29 1.28
N PHE A 147 -3.44 0.15 0.11
CA PHE A 147 -4.55 1.08 -0.05
C PHE A 147 -5.29 0.81 -1.36
N GLU A 148 -6.54 1.24 -1.39
CA GLU A 148 -7.40 1.29 -2.56
C GLU A 148 -7.85 2.73 -2.79
N LEU A 149 -7.55 3.26 -3.96
CA LEU A 149 -7.89 4.64 -4.35
C LEU A 149 -8.73 4.66 -5.61
N TYR A 150 -9.61 5.65 -5.68
CA TYR A 150 -10.54 5.87 -6.78
C TYR A 150 -10.58 7.33 -7.14
N ALA A 151 -10.62 7.62 -8.44
CA ALA A 151 -10.79 8.95 -8.98
C ALA A 151 -11.52 8.92 -10.32
N THR A 152 -12.14 10.04 -10.68
CA THR A 152 -12.64 10.28 -12.04
C THR A 152 -11.86 11.43 -12.65
N VAL A 153 -11.17 11.17 -13.76
CA VAL A 153 -10.31 12.14 -14.45
C VAL A 153 -10.74 12.20 -15.91
N ASN A 154 -11.14 13.39 -16.38
CA ASN A 154 -11.61 13.60 -17.77
C ASN A 154 -12.72 12.62 -18.19
N GLY A 155 -13.63 12.27 -17.27
CA GLY A 155 -14.72 11.33 -17.51
C GLY A 155 -14.29 9.86 -17.56
N LYS A 156 -13.02 9.53 -17.26
CA LYS A 156 -12.53 8.17 -17.08
C LYS A 156 -12.40 7.85 -15.61
N ASN A 157 -12.91 6.70 -15.19
CA ASN A 157 -12.73 6.21 -13.84
C ASN A 157 -11.45 5.42 -13.74
N ILE A 158 -10.68 5.71 -12.73
CA ILE A 158 -9.41 5.05 -12.44
C ILE A 158 -9.39 4.52 -11.02
N ARG A 159 -8.79 3.37 -10.86
CA ARG A 159 -8.50 2.73 -9.58
C ARG A 159 -7.01 2.50 -9.46
N VAL A 160 -6.47 2.75 -8.27
CA VAL A 160 -5.12 2.34 -7.90
C VAL A 160 -5.19 1.48 -6.65
N SER A 161 -4.73 0.23 -6.78
CA SER A 161 -4.56 -0.70 -5.66
C SER A 161 -3.08 -0.78 -5.32
N SER A 162 -2.74 -0.70 -4.04
CA SER A 162 -1.37 -0.85 -3.57
C SER A 162 -1.22 -2.10 -2.71
N CYS A 163 -0.10 -2.78 -2.88
CA CYS A 163 0.39 -3.79 -1.95
C CYS A 163 1.78 -3.39 -1.46
N GLY A 164 2.02 -3.49 -0.15
CA GLY A 164 3.32 -3.20 0.47
C GLY A 164 3.57 -1.73 0.81
N PHE A 165 2.70 -0.79 0.41
CA PHE A 165 2.89 0.64 0.65
C PHE A 165 1.72 1.26 1.40
N LYS A 166 1.99 2.23 2.26
CA LYS A 166 1.00 3.15 2.83
C LYS A 166 0.78 4.33 1.88
N PHE A 167 -0.41 4.97 1.98
CA PHE A 167 -0.77 6.10 1.14
C PHE A 167 0.17 7.31 1.29
N ASP A 168 0.69 7.52 2.49
CA ASP A 168 1.60 8.61 2.82
C ASP A 168 3.08 8.33 2.53
N SER A 169 3.43 7.10 2.08
CA SER A 169 4.82 6.77 1.75
C SER A 169 5.37 7.61 0.59
N PRO A 170 6.68 7.94 0.59
CA PRO A 170 7.30 8.69 -0.50
C PRO A 170 7.09 8.05 -1.87
N GLU A 171 7.17 6.73 -1.95
CA GLU A 171 6.95 5.98 -3.19
C GLU A 171 5.51 6.13 -3.70
N ALA A 172 4.51 6.04 -2.80
CA ALA A 172 3.11 6.23 -3.19
C ALA A 172 2.87 7.65 -3.70
N LYS A 173 3.36 8.67 -2.99
CA LYS A 173 3.24 10.07 -3.42
C LYS A 173 3.89 10.33 -4.77
N ALA A 174 5.09 9.79 -5.00
CA ALA A 174 5.81 9.95 -6.25
C ALA A 174 5.08 9.28 -7.43
N VAL A 175 4.66 8.02 -7.27
CA VAL A 175 3.94 7.29 -8.32
C VAL A 175 2.57 7.91 -8.58
N LEU A 176 1.75 8.13 -7.54
CA LEU A 176 0.41 8.71 -7.68
C LEU A 176 0.46 10.14 -8.25
N GLY A 177 1.42 10.95 -7.80
CA GLY A 177 1.60 12.34 -8.28
C GLY A 177 2.02 12.44 -9.73
N SER A 178 2.55 11.37 -10.31
CA SER A 178 3.01 11.31 -11.70
C SER A 178 1.94 10.85 -12.68
N ILE A 179 0.82 10.27 -12.20
CA ILE A 179 -0.20 9.66 -13.07
C ILE A 179 -0.86 10.72 -13.95
N LYS A 180 -0.85 10.46 -15.26
CA LYS A 180 -1.61 11.22 -16.27
C LYS A 180 -2.40 10.25 -17.13
N LEU A 181 -3.58 10.70 -17.60
CA LEU A 181 -4.43 9.96 -18.51
C LEU A 181 -4.39 10.59 -19.90
N GLY A 182 -4.14 9.75 -20.90
CA GLY A 182 -4.20 10.06 -22.32
C GLY A 182 -5.58 9.82 -22.93
#